data_ed61cda5ec239e4b7450b9acafe364a1
#
_entry.id   ed61cda5ec239e4b7450b9acafe364a1
#
_cell.length_a   1.000
_cell.length_b   1.000
_cell.length_c   1.000
_cell.angle_alpha   90.00
_cell.angle_beta   90.00
_cell.angle_gamma   90.00
#
_symmetry.space_group_name_H-M   'P 1'
#
loop_
_entity.id
_entity.type
_entity.pdbx_description
1 polymer ?
#
loop_
_entity_poly.entity_id
_entity_poly.type
_entity_poly.pdbx_seq_one_letter_code
_entity_poly.pdbx_strand_id
1 'polypeptide(L)'
;MTTKLEHQMQLELLFSKNQLMPRMRKEFEESEDIDFVGFFKSIDIDPKFGIDAMVQMALHKRADLPTLVGSLWHHYDNAQDVADALFKMASEDCFDYDPKIDKFIVRYGISQDVQLELEAFQYPLPMVIQPKAVTCNRDTGYLVSKGSIILKKNHTEDDVCLDHINRMNAIKLSINWDVAKMVKNSWRNLDKCKEGETREEYQKRVKAFEKYDRTAHEVMQLLTQEGNEFHLTHKYDKRGRTYSQGYHINYQGTSWNKAVLEFADKEYVNE
;
A
#
# COMPACT_ATOMS: atom_id res chain seq x y z
N MET A 1 13.69 18.04 19.12
CA MET A 1 12.97 18.36 17.87
C MET A 1 13.45 17.38 16.82
N THR A 2 12.56 16.58 16.28
CA THR A 2 12.85 15.68 15.16
C THR A 2 13.21 16.50 13.93
N THR A 3 14.29 16.16 13.23
CA THR A 3 14.64 16.84 11.99
C THR A 3 13.64 16.52 10.89
N LYS A 4 13.50 17.37 9.87
CA LYS A 4 12.63 17.06 8.70
C LYS A 4 13.03 15.74 8.04
N LEU A 5 14.31 15.37 8.09
CA LEU A 5 14.83 14.12 7.55
C LEU A 5 14.31 12.91 8.35
N GLU A 6 14.45 12.95 9.68
CA GLU A 6 13.94 11.90 10.58
C GLU A 6 12.42 11.76 10.46
N HIS A 7 11.71 12.87 10.33
CA HIS A 7 10.28 12.86 10.12
C HIS A 7 9.89 12.17 8.79
N GLN A 8 10.57 12.49 7.69
CA GLN A 8 10.36 11.79 6.42
C GLN A 8 10.63 10.29 6.54
N MET A 9 11.71 9.91 7.24
CA MET A 9 12.00 8.49 7.49
C MET A 9 10.88 7.80 8.27
N GLN A 10 10.31 8.46 9.28
CA GLN A 10 9.17 7.95 10.03
C GLN A 10 7.91 7.79 9.15
N LEU A 11 7.60 8.78 8.30
CA LEU A 11 6.50 8.69 7.35
C LEU A 11 6.67 7.50 6.38
N GLU A 12 7.88 7.29 5.86
CA GLU A 12 8.16 6.14 5.00
C GLU A 12 7.97 4.80 5.71
N LEU A 13 8.36 4.71 6.99
CA LEU A 13 8.19 3.50 7.80
C LEU A 13 6.72 3.23 8.12
N LEU A 14 5.97 4.26 8.56
CA LEU A 14 4.57 4.13 8.92
C LEU A 14 3.70 3.66 7.76
N PHE A 15 3.95 4.16 6.56
CA PHE A 15 3.13 3.90 5.37
C PHE A 15 3.76 2.91 4.38
N SER A 16 4.83 2.24 4.78
CA SER A 16 5.44 1.19 3.99
C SER A 16 4.67 -0.12 4.15
N LYS A 17 4.31 -0.74 3.01
CA LYS A 17 3.76 -2.12 3.02
C LYS A 17 4.65 -3.12 3.76
N ASN A 18 5.96 -2.88 3.75
CA ASN A 18 6.94 -3.76 4.40
C ASN A 18 6.89 -3.69 5.93
N GLN A 19 6.31 -2.64 6.51
CA GLN A 19 6.15 -2.49 7.95
C GLN A 19 4.83 -3.06 8.47
N LEU A 20 3.84 -3.17 7.60
CA LEU A 20 2.52 -3.63 7.97
C LEU A 20 2.54 -5.10 8.43
N MET A 21 3.19 -5.98 7.66
CA MET A 21 3.30 -7.39 8.03
C MET A 21 4.00 -7.62 9.38
N PRO A 22 5.17 -6.99 9.66
CA PRO A 22 5.78 -7.07 10.99
C PRO A 22 4.87 -6.57 12.12
N ARG A 23 4.12 -5.50 11.91
CA ARG A 23 3.17 -4.98 12.93
C ARG A 23 2.02 -5.94 13.19
N MET A 24 1.45 -6.52 12.12
CA MET A 24 0.40 -7.53 12.26
C MET A 24 0.90 -8.80 12.97
N ARG A 25 2.15 -9.24 12.66
CA ARG A 25 2.78 -10.36 13.39
C ARG A 25 2.90 -10.05 14.86
N LYS A 26 3.43 -8.89 15.18
CA LYS A 26 3.63 -8.44 16.56
C LYS A 26 2.31 -8.41 17.34
N GLU A 27 1.22 -8.01 16.72
CA GLU A 27 -0.10 -7.97 17.33
C GLU A 27 -0.60 -9.37 17.72
N PHE A 28 -0.34 -10.40 16.92
CA PHE A 28 -0.65 -11.79 17.29
C PHE A 28 0.37 -12.38 18.25
N GLU A 29 1.66 -12.04 18.12
CA GLU A 29 2.74 -12.54 19.00
C GLU A 29 2.64 -11.98 20.42
N GLU A 30 2.24 -10.72 20.58
CA GLU A 30 2.15 -9.99 21.86
C GLU A 30 0.69 -9.83 22.34
N SER A 31 -0.26 -10.60 21.80
CA SER A 31 -1.66 -10.54 22.21
C SER A 31 -1.79 -10.91 23.70
N GLU A 32 -2.42 -10.02 24.48
CA GLU A 32 -2.67 -10.22 25.91
C GLU A 32 -3.89 -11.14 26.16
N ASP A 33 -4.83 -11.18 25.19
CA ASP A 33 -6.08 -11.93 25.32
C ASP A 33 -5.91 -13.41 25.02
N ILE A 34 -5.03 -13.75 24.08
CA ILE A 34 -4.82 -15.12 23.59
C ILE A 34 -3.32 -15.37 23.38
N ASP A 35 -2.77 -16.37 24.06
CA ASP A 35 -1.40 -16.84 23.79
C ASP A 35 -1.36 -17.70 22.52
N PHE A 36 -1.35 -17.04 21.35
CA PHE A 36 -1.27 -17.74 20.07
C PHE A 36 0.03 -18.54 19.93
N VAL A 37 1.15 -18.05 20.46
CA VAL A 37 2.45 -18.74 20.36
C VAL A 37 2.44 -20.04 21.14
N GLY A 38 1.94 -20.02 22.38
CA GLY A 38 1.78 -21.21 23.22
C GLY A 38 0.77 -22.17 22.63
N PHE A 39 -0.33 -21.66 22.10
CA PHE A 39 -1.37 -22.46 21.45
C PHE A 39 -0.82 -23.23 20.22
N PHE A 40 -0.11 -22.57 19.31
CA PHE A 40 0.46 -23.24 18.14
C PHE A 40 1.45 -24.35 18.51
N LYS A 41 2.29 -24.11 19.53
CA LYS A 41 3.16 -25.17 20.08
C LYS A 41 2.37 -26.36 20.62
N SER A 42 1.24 -26.14 21.27
CA SER A 42 0.41 -27.19 21.85
C SER A 42 -0.25 -28.08 20.82
N ILE A 43 -0.54 -27.54 19.64
CA ILE A 43 -1.10 -28.26 18.51
C ILE A 43 -0.04 -28.71 17.50
N ASP A 44 1.23 -28.68 17.85
CA ASP A 44 2.34 -29.08 16.97
C ASP A 44 2.32 -28.37 15.62
N ILE A 45 2.21 -27.04 15.65
CA ILE A 45 2.37 -26.11 14.53
C ILE A 45 3.54 -25.17 14.86
N ASP A 46 4.43 -24.93 13.88
CA ASP A 46 5.47 -23.92 14.05
C ASP A 46 4.83 -22.55 14.31
N PRO A 47 5.14 -21.88 15.44
CA PRO A 47 4.54 -20.60 15.76
C PRO A 47 4.74 -19.52 14.68
N LYS A 48 5.87 -19.51 14.00
CA LYS A 48 6.12 -18.56 12.90
C LYS A 48 5.17 -18.78 11.74
N PHE A 49 4.95 -20.05 11.36
CA PHE A 49 3.97 -20.40 10.35
C PHE A 49 2.56 -20.05 10.81
N GLY A 50 2.18 -20.42 12.04
CA GLY A 50 0.88 -20.12 12.61
C GLY A 50 0.56 -18.62 12.60
N ILE A 51 1.48 -17.79 13.09
CA ILE A 51 1.33 -16.33 13.09
C ILE A 51 1.23 -15.78 11.65
N ASP A 52 2.09 -16.22 10.72
CA ASP A 52 2.01 -15.78 9.32
C ASP A 52 0.69 -16.19 8.65
N ALA A 53 0.16 -17.38 8.97
CA ALA A 53 -1.15 -17.81 8.49
C ALA A 53 -2.29 -16.93 9.04
N MET A 54 -2.25 -16.58 10.33
CA MET A 54 -3.21 -15.64 10.94
C MET A 54 -3.13 -14.25 10.27
N VAL A 55 -1.93 -13.76 10.01
CA VAL A 55 -1.71 -12.48 9.31
C VAL A 55 -2.28 -12.52 7.88
N GLN A 56 -2.03 -13.61 7.12
CA GLN A 56 -2.61 -13.77 5.78
C GLN A 56 -4.14 -13.80 5.83
N MET A 57 -4.73 -14.50 6.82
CA MET A 57 -6.17 -14.53 7.00
C MET A 57 -6.74 -13.15 7.37
N ALA A 58 -6.07 -12.39 8.24
CA ALA A 58 -6.47 -11.03 8.59
C ALA A 58 -6.43 -10.07 7.38
N LEU A 59 -5.45 -10.25 6.48
CA LEU A 59 -5.33 -9.46 5.23
C LEU A 59 -6.43 -9.80 4.21
N HIS A 60 -6.64 -11.08 3.97
CA HIS A 60 -7.53 -11.55 2.91
C HIS A 60 -8.99 -11.60 3.32
N LYS A 61 -9.28 -11.76 4.63
CA LYS A 61 -10.60 -12.05 5.21
C LYS A 61 -11.20 -13.37 4.73
N ARG A 62 -11.03 -13.71 3.47
CA ARG A 62 -11.37 -14.99 2.84
C ARG A 62 -10.30 -15.35 1.82
N ALA A 63 -9.78 -16.56 1.85
CA ALA A 63 -8.77 -17.03 0.91
C ALA A 63 -9.01 -18.49 0.53
N ASP A 64 -8.70 -18.85 -0.70
CA ASP A 64 -8.62 -20.24 -1.14
C ASP A 64 -7.27 -20.86 -0.76
N LEU A 65 -7.22 -22.18 -0.75
CA LEU A 65 -6.03 -22.93 -0.40
C LEU A 65 -4.81 -22.56 -1.27
N PRO A 66 -4.91 -22.46 -2.62
CA PRO A 66 -3.77 -22.09 -3.44
C PRO A 66 -3.17 -20.72 -3.10
N THR A 67 -4.01 -19.74 -2.75
CA THR A 67 -3.57 -18.39 -2.34
C THR A 67 -2.77 -18.44 -1.04
N LEU A 68 -3.24 -19.18 -0.04
CA LEU A 68 -2.54 -19.32 1.24
C LEU A 68 -1.25 -20.13 1.10
N VAL A 69 -1.29 -21.25 0.39
CA VAL A 69 -0.10 -22.06 0.11
C VAL A 69 0.96 -21.22 -0.62
N GLY A 70 0.56 -20.45 -1.65
CA GLY A 70 1.49 -19.57 -2.37
C GLY A 70 2.11 -18.47 -1.52
N SER A 71 1.41 -18.00 -0.46
CA SER A 71 1.91 -16.97 0.46
C SER A 71 2.82 -17.54 1.56
N LEU A 72 2.63 -18.78 1.93
CA LEU A 72 3.23 -19.44 3.11
C LEU A 72 4.22 -20.56 2.77
N TRP A 73 4.38 -20.88 1.49
CA TRP A 73 5.20 -22.00 1.04
C TRP A 73 6.64 -22.00 1.57
N HIS A 74 7.16 -20.82 1.88
CA HIS A 74 8.54 -20.64 2.36
C HIS A 74 8.79 -21.15 3.79
N HIS A 75 7.75 -21.58 4.49
CA HIS A 75 7.86 -22.19 5.83
C HIS A 75 8.07 -23.71 5.78
N TYR A 76 7.79 -24.37 4.68
CA TYR A 76 7.89 -25.81 4.50
C TYR A 76 8.60 -26.15 3.20
N ASP A 77 9.08 -27.37 3.08
CA ASP A 77 9.80 -27.85 1.89
C ASP A 77 8.88 -28.13 0.69
N ASN A 78 7.60 -28.36 0.94
CA ASN A 78 6.62 -28.66 -0.11
C ASN A 78 5.24 -28.05 0.18
N ALA A 79 4.42 -27.95 -0.87
CA ALA A 79 3.09 -27.35 -0.81
C ALA A 79 2.07 -28.20 -0.03
N GLN A 80 2.26 -29.52 0.03
CA GLN A 80 1.34 -30.43 0.73
C GLN A 80 1.42 -30.22 2.25
N ASP A 81 2.64 -30.08 2.80
CA ASP A 81 2.81 -29.85 4.24
C ASP A 81 2.21 -28.50 4.67
N VAL A 82 2.31 -27.48 3.81
CA VAL A 82 1.61 -26.19 4.03
C VAL A 82 0.09 -26.39 4.07
N ALA A 83 -0.45 -27.15 3.11
CA ALA A 83 -1.89 -27.42 3.05
C ALA A 83 -2.38 -28.20 4.28
N ASP A 84 -1.64 -29.24 4.69
CA ASP A 84 -1.98 -30.07 5.84
C ASP A 84 -1.93 -29.25 7.14
N ALA A 85 -0.93 -28.38 7.29
CA ALA A 85 -0.84 -27.45 8.43
C ALA A 85 -2.01 -26.45 8.45
N LEU A 86 -2.44 -25.92 7.30
CA LEU A 86 -3.59 -25.03 7.21
C LEU A 86 -4.90 -25.73 7.59
N PHE A 87 -5.13 -26.97 7.12
CA PHE A 87 -6.30 -27.74 7.52
C PHE A 87 -6.26 -28.12 9.00
N LYS A 88 -5.08 -28.44 9.55
CA LYS A 88 -4.90 -28.67 10.98
C LYS A 88 -5.28 -27.43 11.78
N MET A 89 -4.80 -26.24 11.40
CA MET A 89 -5.17 -24.99 12.03
C MET A 89 -6.67 -24.69 11.93
N ALA A 90 -7.32 -25.04 10.82
CA ALA A 90 -8.77 -24.90 10.69
C ALA A 90 -9.53 -25.86 11.60
N SER A 91 -9.06 -27.10 11.76
CA SER A 91 -9.67 -28.08 12.69
C SER A 91 -9.52 -27.70 14.16
N GLU A 92 -8.51 -26.89 14.48
CA GLU A 92 -8.21 -26.35 15.81
C GLU A 92 -8.73 -24.90 15.99
N ASP A 93 -9.74 -24.52 15.19
CA ASP A 93 -10.46 -23.24 15.34
C ASP A 93 -9.62 -21.96 15.15
N CYS A 94 -8.47 -22.02 14.50
CA CYS A 94 -7.68 -20.82 14.19
C CYS A 94 -8.37 -19.92 13.15
N PHE A 95 -9.08 -20.53 12.20
CA PHE A 95 -9.95 -19.92 11.20
C PHE A 95 -10.97 -20.95 10.72
N ASP A 96 -12.06 -20.50 10.13
CA ASP A 96 -13.09 -21.40 9.62
C ASP A 96 -12.74 -21.87 8.20
N TYR A 97 -13.20 -23.08 7.84
CA TYR A 97 -13.16 -23.58 6.48
C TYR A 97 -14.58 -23.90 6.00
N ASP A 98 -14.99 -23.26 4.90
CA ASP A 98 -16.29 -23.53 4.27
C ASP A 98 -16.10 -24.41 3.01
N PRO A 99 -16.44 -25.70 3.09
CA PRO A 99 -16.26 -26.63 1.96
C PRO A 99 -17.19 -26.34 0.78
N LYS A 100 -18.28 -25.58 0.96
CA LYS A 100 -19.21 -25.24 -0.12
C LYS A 100 -18.62 -24.22 -1.09
N ILE A 101 -17.81 -23.32 -0.60
CA ILE A 101 -17.15 -22.30 -1.39
C ILE A 101 -15.64 -22.52 -1.51
N ASP A 102 -15.13 -23.60 -0.89
CA ASP A 102 -13.71 -23.97 -0.86
C ASP A 102 -12.82 -22.82 -0.41
N LYS A 103 -13.14 -22.23 0.77
CA LYS A 103 -12.40 -21.08 1.30
C LYS A 103 -12.22 -21.14 2.81
N PHE A 104 -11.05 -20.70 3.23
CA PHE A 104 -10.79 -20.34 4.61
C PHE A 104 -11.35 -18.94 4.90
N ILE A 105 -11.90 -18.76 6.08
CA ILE A 105 -12.57 -17.54 6.53
C ILE A 105 -11.91 -17.08 7.83
N VAL A 106 -11.56 -15.81 7.91
CA VAL A 106 -10.95 -15.22 9.10
C VAL A 106 -11.86 -15.35 10.32
N ARG A 107 -11.30 -15.77 11.44
CA ARG A 107 -11.96 -15.83 12.74
C ARG A 107 -11.40 -14.77 13.70
N TYR A 108 -10.11 -14.60 13.71
CA TYR A 108 -9.41 -13.59 14.52
C TYR A 108 -8.97 -12.43 13.65
N GLY A 109 -9.37 -11.23 14.03
CA GLY A 109 -8.97 -10.00 13.37
C GLY A 109 -7.73 -9.39 14.02
N ILE A 110 -7.30 -8.31 13.45
CA ILE A 110 -6.31 -7.39 14.02
C ILE A 110 -7.05 -6.24 14.69
N SER A 111 -6.35 -5.48 15.54
CA SER A 111 -6.91 -4.30 16.20
C SER A 111 -7.47 -3.30 15.19
N GLN A 112 -8.40 -2.49 15.63
CA GLN A 112 -9.02 -1.48 14.80
C GLN A 112 -8.00 -0.44 14.31
N ASP A 113 -7.01 -0.12 15.13
CA ASP A 113 -5.96 0.84 14.78
C ASP A 113 -5.09 0.32 13.64
N VAL A 114 -4.62 -0.94 13.70
CA VAL A 114 -3.87 -1.57 12.61
C VAL A 114 -4.77 -1.78 11.38
N GLN A 115 -6.05 -2.08 11.56
CA GLN A 115 -7.00 -2.18 10.46
C GLN A 115 -7.19 -0.85 9.74
N LEU A 116 -7.30 0.27 10.46
CA LEU A 116 -7.38 1.62 9.89
C LEU A 116 -6.12 1.97 9.10
N GLU A 117 -4.93 1.63 9.62
CA GLU A 117 -3.69 1.83 8.88
C GLU A 117 -3.62 0.98 7.60
N LEU A 118 -4.04 -0.29 7.67
CA LEU A 118 -4.21 -1.15 6.50
C LEU A 118 -5.12 -0.53 5.44
N GLU A 119 -6.16 0.14 5.88
CA GLU A 119 -7.15 0.74 4.99
C GLU A 119 -6.74 2.11 4.46
N ALA A 120 -5.96 2.88 5.23
CA ALA A 120 -5.62 4.25 4.89
C ALA A 120 -4.51 4.34 3.83
N PHE A 121 -3.37 3.71 4.05
CA PHE A 121 -2.16 3.99 3.28
C PHE A 121 -1.52 2.73 2.69
N GLN A 122 -2.12 2.18 1.65
CA GLN A 122 -1.54 1.04 0.91
C GLN A 122 -0.41 1.44 -0.06
N TYR A 123 -0.17 2.73 -0.25
CA TYR A 123 0.77 3.27 -1.23
C TYR A 123 1.69 4.29 -0.58
N PRO A 124 2.95 4.40 -1.04
CA PRO A 124 3.88 5.39 -0.54
C PRO A 124 3.31 6.80 -0.67
N LEU A 125 3.50 7.60 0.38
CA LEU A 125 3.13 9.02 0.39
C LEU A 125 4.08 9.84 -0.51
N PRO A 126 3.64 11.00 -1.02
CA PRO A 126 4.55 12.03 -1.49
C PRO A 126 5.58 12.38 -0.41
N MET A 127 6.79 12.73 -0.81
CA MET A 127 7.86 13.05 0.14
C MET A 127 7.78 14.53 0.55
N VAL A 128 7.84 14.79 1.86
CA VAL A 128 7.83 16.17 2.41
C VAL A 128 9.21 16.82 2.40
N ILE A 129 10.21 16.12 1.90
CA ILE A 129 11.54 16.61 1.57
C ILE A 129 11.92 16.18 0.16
N GLN A 130 12.93 16.83 -0.41
CA GLN A 130 13.43 16.42 -1.71
C GLN A 130 13.95 14.98 -1.68
N PRO A 131 13.52 14.12 -2.63
CA PRO A 131 14.02 12.76 -2.75
C PRO A 131 15.54 12.73 -2.89
N LYS A 132 16.20 11.70 -2.35
CA LYS A 132 17.62 11.51 -2.55
C LYS A 132 17.93 11.29 -4.03
N ALA A 133 19.14 11.70 -4.46
CA ALA A 133 19.58 11.45 -5.83
C ALA A 133 19.67 9.94 -6.10
N VAL A 134 19.10 9.53 -7.22
CA VAL A 134 19.15 8.15 -7.71
C VAL A 134 20.45 7.97 -8.50
N THR A 135 21.19 6.92 -8.21
CA THR A 135 22.52 6.65 -8.76
C THR A 135 22.61 5.44 -9.68
N CYS A 136 21.59 4.57 -9.67
CA CYS A 136 21.49 3.42 -10.55
C CYS A 136 20.04 2.94 -10.71
N ASN A 137 19.76 2.03 -11.65
CA ASN A 137 18.45 1.45 -11.89
C ASN A 137 17.81 0.78 -10.65
N ARG A 138 18.63 0.24 -9.75
CA ARG A 138 18.20 -0.48 -8.54
C ARG A 138 18.08 0.41 -7.31
N ASP A 139 18.12 1.72 -7.51
CA ASP A 139 17.95 2.72 -6.47
C ASP A 139 16.52 3.31 -6.47
N THR A 140 16.22 4.15 -5.49
CA THR A 140 14.97 4.87 -5.36
C THR A 140 15.20 6.23 -4.70
N GLY A 141 14.31 7.19 -4.94
CA GLY A 141 14.36 8.51 -4.28
C GLY A 141 13.98 8.49 -2.80
N TYR A 142 13.41 7.40 -2.27
CA TYR A 142 13.06 7.28 -0.85
C TYR A 142 14.30 7.10 0.02
N LEU A 143 14.20 7.49 1.31
CA LEU A 143 15.32 7.43 2.25
C LEU A 143 15.55 6.02 2.80
N VAL A 144 14.49 5.37 3.27
CA VAL A 144 14.54 4.05 3.94
C VAL A 144 13.82 2.97 3.16
N SER A 145 12.83 3.32 2.36
CA SER A 145 12.10 2.37 1.52
C SER A 145 13.01 1.83 0.42
N LYS A 146 13.15 0.51 0.35
CA LYS A 146 13.89 -0.16 -0.73
C LYS A 146 13.05 -0.22 -2.00
N GLY A 147 13.69 -0.12 -3.14
CA GLY A 147 12.99 -0.17 -4.41
C GLY A 147 13.90 -0.05 -5.62
N SER A 148 13.30 0.19 -6.75
CA SER A 148 13.96 0.41 -8.02
C SER A 148 13.20 1.47 -8.81
N ILE A 149 13.89 2.26 -9.59
CA ILE A 149 13.27 3.20 -10.54
C ILE A 149 12.72 2.50 -11.79
N ILE A 150 12.85 1.19 -11.88
CA ILE A 150 12.31 0.40 -13.00
C ILE A 150 11.04 -0.33 -12.54
N LEU A 151 9.94 -0.12 -13.26
CA LEU A 151 8.67 -0.78 -12.99
C LEU A 151 8.71 -2.28 -13.34
N LYS A 152 8.02 -3.09 -12.52
CA LYS A 152 7.81 -4.53 -12.75
C LYS A 152 9.12 -5.34 -12.91
N LYS A 153 10.22 -4.89 -12.29
CA LYS A 153 11.53 -5.56 -12.34
C LYS A 153 12.10 -5.75 -13.77
N ASN A 154 11.67 -4.95 -14.76
CA ASN A 154 12.16 -4.98 -16.13
C ASN A 154 13.54 -4.30 -16.24
N HIS A 155 14.51 -4.76 -15.46
CA HIS A 155 15.88 -4.23 -15.47
C HIS A 155 16.59 -4.57 -16.76
N THR A 156 17.45 -3.64 -17.21
CA THR A 156 18.44 -3.79 -18.26
C THR A 156 19.84 -3.74 -17.65
N GLU A 157 20.86 -4.09 -18.40
CA GLU A 157 22.25 -4.02 -17.95
C GLU A 157 22.71 -2.58 -17.76
N ASP A 158 22.32 -1.69 -18.69
CA ASP A 158 22.64 -0.27 -18.65
C ASP A 158 21.63 0.52 -17.80
N ASP A 159 22.10 1.59 -17.19
CA ASP A 159 21.24 2.53 -16.47
C ASP A 159 20.39 3.36 -17.44
N VAL A 160 19.15 3.64 -17.02
CA VAL A 160 18.26 4.58 -17.71
C VAL A 160 18.73 6.03 -17.47
N CYS A 161 18.04 7.01 -18.07
CA CYS A 161 18.39 8.43 -17.88
C CYS A 161 18.13 8.89 -16.43
N LEU A 162 19.15 8.73 -15.57
CA LEU A 162 19.11 9.06 -14.14
C LEU A 162 18.94 10.57 -13.93
N ASP A 163 19.56 11.40 -14.75
CA ASP A 163 19.44 12.86 -14.68
C ASP A 163 17.98 13.33 -14.84
N HIS A 164 17.24 12.70 -15.75
CA HIS A 164 15.83 13.03 -15.94
C HIS A 164 15.02 12.67 -14.68
N ILE A 165 15.20 11.47 -14.12
CA ILE A 165 14.53 11.05 -12.89
C ILE A 165 14.85 12.01 -11.75
N ASN A 166 16.12 12.35 -11.55
CA ASN A 166 16.55 13.25 -10.48
C ASN A 166 15.95 14.65 -10.64
N ARG A 167 15.88 15.18 -11.86
CA ARG A 167 15.20 16.47 -12.14
C ARG A 167 13.71 16.40 -11.85
N MET A 168 13.04 15.33 -12.27
CA MET A 168 11.62 15.16 -11.99
C MET A 168 11.31 15.00 -10.50
N ASN A 169 12.17 14.28 -9.78
CA ASN A 169 12.06 14.11 -8.33
C ASN A 169 12.32 15.41 -7.55
N ALA A 170 13.11 16.33 -8.12
CA ALA A 170 13.41 17.61 -7.50
C ALA A 170 12.27 18.64 -7.63
N ILE A 171 11.30 18.40 -8.51
CA ILE A 171 10.16 19.31 -8.68
C ILE A 171 9.34 19.34 -7.38
N LYS A 172 9.17 20.55 -6.86
CA LYS A 172 8.37 20.82 -5.68
C LYS A 172 6.93 21.14 -6.08
N LEU A 173 5.99 20.41 -5.51
CA LEU A 173 4.55 20.54 -5.75
C LEU A 173 3.84 21.02 -4.49
N SER A 174 2.65 21.58 -4.67
CA SER A 174 1.73 21.97 -3.60
C SER A 174 0.29 21.63 -3.96
N ILE A 175 -0.57 21.56 -2.94
CA ILE A 175 -2.01 21.41 -3.12
C ILE A 175 -2.63 22.80 -3.32
N ASN A 176 -3.36 22.97 -4.41
CA ASN A 176 -4.20 24.13 -4.63
C ASN A 176 -5.58 23.89 -3.99
N TRP A 177 -5.73 24.38 -2.77
CA TRP A 177 -6.97 24.18 -1.99
C TRP A 177 -8.18 24.94 -2.54
N ASP A 178 -7.96 26.05 -3.23
CA ASP A 178 -9.06 26.79 -3.85
C ASP A 178 -9.69 25.97 -4.97
N VAL A 179 -8.85 25.37 -5.80
CA VAL A 179 -9.30 24.43 -6.84
C VAL A 179 -9.89 23.15 -6.22
N ALA A 180 -9.25 22.60 -5.20
CA ALA A 180 -9.72 21.37 -4.54
C ALA A 180 -11.13 21.51 -3.94
N LYS A 181 -11.49 22.71 -3.45
CA LYS A 181 -12.85 23.02 -2.95
C LYS A 181 -13.88 23.18 -4.07
N MET A 182 -13.46 23.66 -5.24
CA MET A 182 -14.35 23.93 -6.37
C MET A 182 -14.60 22.69 -7.24
N VAL A 183 -13.60 21.82 -7.40
CA VAL A 183 -13.65 20.68 -8.31
C VAL A 183 -13.99 19.40 -7.57
N LYS A 184 -15.15 18.82 -7.86
CA LYS A 184 -15.56 17.54 -7.29
C LYS A 184 -14.75 16.40 -7.92
N ASN A 185 -14.18 15.54 -7.08
CA ASN A 185 -13.59 14.29 -7.53
C ASN A 185 -14.70 13.35 -8.03
N SER A 186 -14.51 12.76 -9.18
CA SER A 186 -15.46 11.81 -9.75
C SER A 186 -14.79 10.81 -10.68
N TRP A 187 -15.23 9.55 -10.62
CA TRP A 187 -14.87 8.55 -11.61
C TRP A 187 -15.98 8.43 -12.66
N ARG A 188 -15.58 8.17 -13.89
CA ARG A 188 -16.54 7.90 -14.97
C ARG A 188 -17.41 6.68 -14.62
N ASN A 189 -18.69 6.77 -14.94
CA ASN A 189 -19.66 5.67 -14.81
C ASN A 189 -19.90 5.18 -13.36
N LEU A 190 -19.79 6.08 -12.35
CA LEU A 190 -20.26 5.79 -10.98
C LEU A 190 -21.73 6.16 -10.74
N ASP A 191 -22.34 6.87 -11.65
CA ASP A 191 -23.73 7.32 -11.62
C ASP A 191 -24.73 6.19 -11.86
N LYS A 192 -24.31 5.11 -12.56
CA LYS A 192 -25.16 3.96 -12.89
C LYS A 192 -24.38 2.65 -13.02
N CYS A 193 -25.11 1.53 -12.94
CA CYS A 193 -24.57 0.22 -13.27
C CYS A 193 -24.11 0.17 -14.73
N LYS A 194 -23.04 -0.55 -14.99
CA LYS A 194 -22.61 -0.90 -16.35
C LYS A 194 -23.50 -2.01 -16.90
N GLU A 195 -23.52 -2.16 -18.24
CA GLU A 195 -24.18 -3.28 -18.89
C GLU A 195 -23.56 -4.61 -18.43
N GLY A 196 -24.41 -5.53 -17.95
CA GLY A 196 -23.96 -6.83 -17.43
C GLY A 196 -23.39 -6.79 -15.99
N GLU A 197 -23.31 -5.62 -15.34
CA GLU A 197 -22.82 -5.49 -13.97
C GLU A 197 -23.94 -5.80 -12.97
N THR A 198 -23.66 -6.65 -11.99
CA THR A 198 -24.60 -6.89 -10.88
C THR A 198 -24.65 -5.70 -9.93
N ARG A 199 -25.75 -5.58 -9.18
CA ARG A 199 -25.92 -4.52 -8.16
C ARG A 199 -24.82 -4.58 -7.09
N GLU A 200 -24.36 -5.77 -6.73
CA GLU A 200 -23.29 -5.95 -5.76
C GLU A 200 -21.92 -5.46 -6.29
N GLU A 201 -21.59 -5.75 -7.54
CA GLU A 201 -20.38 -5.27 -8.20
C GLU A 201 -20.40 -3.74 -8.33
N TYR A 202 -21.53 -3.17 -8.69
CA TYR A 202 -21.73 -1.71 -8.71
C TYR A 202 -21.49 -1.11 -7.33
N GLN A 203 -22.08 -1.66 -6.27
CA GLN A 203 -21.88 -1.17 -4.90
C GLN A 203 -20.43 -1.29 -4.45
N LYS A 204 -19.73 -2.38 -4.79
CA LYS A 204 -18.29 -2.52 -4.52
C LYS A 204 -17.48 -1.42 -5.21
N ARG A 205 -17.81 -1.08 -6.45
CA ARG A 205 -17.15 -0.03 -7.22
C ARG A 205 -17.38 1.36 -6.62
N VAL A 206 -18.60 1.66 -6.18
CA VAL A 206 -18.94 2.91 -5.48
C VAL A 206 -18.16 3.02 -4.17
N LYS A 207 -18.19 1.98 -3.32
CA LYS A 207 -17.43 1.95 -2.06
C LYS A 207 -15.92 2.08 -2.26
N ALA A 208 -15.38 1.48 -3.31
CA ALA A 208 -13.97 1.61 -3.64
C ALA A 208 -13.59 3.05 -4.00
N PHE A 209 -14.46 3.76 -4.72
CA PHE A 209 -14.27 5.18 -5.02
C PHE A 209 -14.40 6.05 -3.76
N GLU A 210 -15.40 5.84 -2.93
CA GLU A 210 -15.58 6.59 -1.68
C GLU A 210 -14.36 6.45 -0.75
N LYS A 211 -13.83 5.23 -0.65
CA LYS A 211 -12.58 4.97 0.09
C LYS A 211 -11.41 5.75 -0.53
N TYR A 212 -11.23 5.66 -1.86
CA TYR A 212 -10.18 6.38 -2.57
C TYR A 212 -10.27 7.89 -2.35
N ASP A 213 -11.46 8.47 -2.50
CA ASP A 213 -11.70 9.90 -2.36
C ASP A 213 -11.40 10.40 -0.94
N ARG A 214 -11.90 9.68 0.07
CA ARG A 214 -11.61 9.97 1.48
C ARG A 214 -10.11 9.94 1.76
N THR A 215 -9.42 8.87 1.37
CA THR A 215 -7.97 8.73 1.60
C THR A 215 -7.17 9.78 0.83
N ALA A 216 -7.59 10.18 -0.38
CA ALA A 216 -6.96 11.26 -1.11
C ALA A 216 -7.03 12.59 -0.33
N HIS A 217 -8.18 12.92 0.25
CA HIS A 217 -8.34 14.12 1.07
C HIS A 217 -7.53 14.07 2.37
N GLU A 218 -7.47 12.90 3.02
CA GLU A 218 -6.62 12.69 4.21
C GLU A 218 -5.15 12.91 3.89
N VAL A 219 -4.66 12.38 2.77
CA VAL A 219 -3.28 12.62 2.30
C VAL A 219 -3.03 14.10 1.98
N MET A 220 -3.98 14.77 1.32
CA MET A 220 -3.88 16.21 1.06
C MET A 220 -3.77 17.03 2.36
N GLN A 221 -4.58 16.69 3.37
CA GLN A 221 -4.54 17.35 4.68
C GLN A 221 -3.20 17.12 5.38
N LEU A 222 -2.69 15.90 5.36
CA LEU A 222 -1.37 15.57 5.92
C LEU A 222 -0.27 16.40 5.24
N LEU A 223 -0.21 16.44 3.91
CA LEU A 223 0.77 17.24 3.18
C LEU A 223 0.67 18.74 3.50
N THR A 224 -0.54 19.23 3.73
CA THR A 224 -0.77 20.62 4.12
C THR A 224 -0.24 20.92 5.52
N GLN A 225 -0.44 19.99 6.48
CA GLN A 225 0.11 20.11 7.83
C GLN A 225 1.65 20.11 7.84
N GLU A 226 2.25 19.44 6.86
CA GLU A 226 3.71 19.42 6.64
C GLU A 226 4.25 20.65 5.89
N GLY A 227 3.42 21.67 5.65
CA GLY A 227 3.80 22.93 5.02
C GLY A 227 3.37 23.06 3.57
N ASN A 228 2.58 22.12 3.05
CA ASN A 228 2.04 22.12 1.69
C ASN A 228 3.11 22.20 0.57
N GLU A 229 4.29 21.67 0.83
CA GLU A 229 5.37 21.49 -0.14
C GLU A 229 5.81 20.03 -0.13
N PHE A 230 5.78 19.38 -1.27
CA PHE A 230 6.13 17.97 -1.38
C PHE A 230 6.69 17.59 -2.75
N HIS A 231 7.24 16.41 -2.84
CA HIS A 231 7.84 15.85 -4.04
C HIS A 231 7.23 14.49 -4.37
N LEU A 232 7.18 14.16 -5.65
CA LEU A 232 6.83 12.82 -6.12
C LEU A 232 8.08 12.11 -6.63
N THR A 233 8.27 10.86 -6.26
CA THR A 233 9.28 10.01 -6.87
C THR A 233 8.77 9.46 -8.20
N HIS A 234 9.69 9.09 -9.11
CA HIS A 234 9.35 8.62 -10.45
C HIS A 234 10.01 7.29 -10.77
N LYS A 235 9.40 6.56 -11.71
CA LYS A 235 9.93 5.30 -12.25
C LYS A 235 9.75 5.24 -13.76
N TYR A 236 10.59 4.45 -14.42
CA TYR A 236 10.46 4.12 -15.83
C TYR A 236 9.72 2.80 -16.06
N ASP A 237 8.92 2.74 -17.11
CA ASP A 237 8.48 1.45 -17.68
C ASP A 237 9.52 0.91 -18.68
N LYS A 238 9.33 -0.33 -19.15
CA LYS A 238 10.21 -0.96 -20.15
C LYS A 238 10.30 -0.23 -21.50
N ARG A 239 9.43 0.74 -21.73
CA ARG A 239 9.41 1.56 -22.98
C ARG A 239 10.06 2.92 -22.77
N GLY A 240 10.67 3.19 -21.62
CA GLY A 240 11.30 4.46 -21.30
C GLY A 240 10.35 5.59 -20.91
N ARG A 241 9.07 5.28 -20.58
CA ARG A 241 8.12 6.29 -20.12
C ARG A 241 8.22 6.46 -18.62
N THR A 242 8.19 7.72 -18.18
CA THR A 242 8.27 8.10 -16.77
C THR A 242 6.88 8.13 -16.14
N TYR A 243 6.77 7.53 -14.95
CA TYR A 243 5.55 7.51 -14.13
C TYR A 243 5.84 8.02 -12.72
N SER A 244 5.05 9.01 -12.27
CA SER A 244 5.08 9.41 -10.87
C SER A 244 4.48 8.33 -9.97
N GLN A 245 5.00 8.20 -8.75
CA GLN A 245 4.65 7.12 -7.83
C GLN A 245 3.54 7.47 -6.82
N GLY A 246 2.92 8.63 -6.97
CA GLY A 246 1.74 8.97 -6.19
C GLY A 246 0.53 8.16 -6.64
N TYR A 247 -0.22 7.60 -5.69
CA TYR A 247 -1.49 6.93 -5.97
C TYR A 247 -2.68 7.87 -5.75
N HIS A 248 -2.77 8.46 -4.58
CA HIS A 248 -3.84 9.39 -4.24
C HIS A 248 -3.55 10.81 -4.76
N ILE A 249 -2.29 11.20 -4.78
CA ILE A 249 -1.80 12.51 -5.24
C ILE A 249 -0.85 12.27 -6.41
N ASN A 250 -1.28 12.65 -7.62
CA ASN A 250 -0.55 12.32 -8.84
C ASN A 250 -0.95 13.22 -10.00
N TYR A 251 -0.01 13.97 -10.56
CA TYR A 251 -0.25 14.84 -11.73
C TYR A 251 -0.50 14.07 -13.04
N GLN A 252 -0.26 12.74 -13.06
CA GLN A 252 -0.58 11.85 -14.18
C GLN A 252 -1.91 11.11 -14.00
N GLY A 253 -2.62 11.35 -12.90
CA GLY A 253 -3.88 10.72 -12.55
C GLY A 253 -5.10 11.25 -13.31
N THR A 254 -6.25 11.25 -12.63
CA THR A 254 -7.52 11.76 -13.14
C THR A 254 -7.47 13.28 -13.38
N SER A 255 -8.50 13.83 -14.03
CA SER A 255 -8.62 15.29 -14.20
C SER A 255 -8.60 16.03 -12.86
N TRP A 256 -9.23 15.46 -11.84
CA TRP A 256 -9.21 16.01 -10.48
C TRP A 256 -7.79 16.03 -9.90
N ASN A 257 -7.06 14.91 -9.96
CA ASN A 257 -5.67 14.84 -9.49
C ASN A 257 -4.77 15.90 -10.14
N LYS A 258 -4.96 16.16 -11.44
CA LYS A 258 -4.21 17.18 -12.17
C LYS A 258 -4.60 18.60 -11.76
N ALA A 259 -5.90 18.82 -11.50
CA ALA A 259 -6.42 20.13 -11.18
C ALA A 259 -6.01 20.63 -9.79
N VAL A 260 -5.89 19.71 -8.81
CA VAL A 260 -5.58 20.07 -7.42
C VAL A 260 -4.10 20.25 -7.14
N LEU A 261 -3.23 20.04 -8.12
CA LEU A 261 -1.78 20.18 -7.99
C LEU A 261 -1.27 21.39 -8.73
N GLU A 262 -0.34 22.09 -8.11
CA GLU A 262 0.41 23.19 -8.71
C GLU A 262 1.89 23.11 -8.34
N PHE A 263 2.74 23.88 -9.01
CA PHE A 263 4.13 24.06 -8.61
C PHE A 263 4.17 24.90 -7.33
N ALA A 264 4.96 24.47 -6.33
CA ALA A 264 5.13 25.24 -5.09
C ALA A 264 5.95 26.51 -5.34
N ASP A 265 6.97 26.42 -6.19
CA ASP A 265 7.77 27.58 -6.60
C ASP A 265 7.03 28.30 -7.73
N LYS A 266 6.60 29.54 -7.48
CA LYS A 266 5.87 30.37 -8.43
C LYS A 266 6.80 31.43 -9.03
N GLU A 267 6.83 31.51 -10.36
CA GLU A 267 7.54 32.51 -11.09
C GLU A 267 6.56 33.55 -11.67
N TYR A 268 6.92 34.85 -11.58
CA TYR A 268 6.18 35.87 -12.27
C TYR A 268 6.66 35.93 -13.72
N VAL A 269 5.76 35.72 -14.65
CA VAL A 269 6.02 35.98 -16.07
C VAL A 269 5.69 37.41 -16.31
N ASN A 270 6.72 38.24 -16.60
CA ASN A 270 6.50 39.59 -17.10
C ASN A 270 6.02 39.50 -18.54
N GLU A 271 4.85 40.09 -18.83
CA GLU A 271 4.33 40.22 -20.18
C GLU A 271 5.21 41.18 -21.02
#